data_0bf688e720681b5ee3adf73be2ce6301
#
_entry.id   0bf688e720681b5ee3adf73be2ce6301
#
_cell.length_a   1.000
_cell.length_b   1.000
_cell.length_c   1.000
_cell.angle_alpha   90.00
_cell.angle_beta   90.00
_cell.angle_gamma   90.00
#
_symmetry.space_group_name_H-M   'P 1'
#
loop_
_entity.id
_entity.type
_entity.pdbx_description
1 polymer ?
#
loop_
_entity_poly.entity_id
_entity_poly.type
_entity_poly.pdbx_seq_one_letter_code
_entity_poly.pdbx_strand_id
1 'polypeptide(L)'
;MAEWIECKISDIGTVVGGATPSTKKPENYENGTIAWRTPKDLSTFNGRYIQHGERNITETGLKSCSTQLLPKNTVLFSSRAPIGYVAIAANDVCTNQGFKSVIPNENTNPLFLYYLLKYNKDKIEGMGSGTTFKEVSGNTMKNIVVSVPTDKKVQERISSMLGSIDDKIEENERINNNLEQQAQAIFDNMFPNTSSGDKFIGDFITPKRGKNLLSKNAIFGDVPVVAGGLEPSTYHNVSNTQAPVLAISASGANAGYVSLWNTPIWSSDSSYIDSSMTVSYTHLTLPTNR
;
A
#
# COMPACT_ATOMS: atom_id res chain seq x y z
N MET A 1 -14.64 -31.07 12.35
CA MET A 1 -14.53 -29.87 11.47
C MET A 1 -15.00 -28.68 12.28
N ALA A 2 -14.36 -27.52 12.14
CA ALA A 2 -14.84 -26.32 12.83
C ALA A 2 -16.22 -25.93 12.29
N GLU A 3 -17.13 -25.57 13.18
CA GLU A 3 -18.45 -25.08 12.81
C GLU A 3 -18.34 -23.63 12.34
N TRP A 4 -18.90 -23.34 11.16
CA TRP A 4 -18.97 -21.99 10.61
C TRP A 4 -20.42 -21.50 10.64
N ILE A 5 -20.59 -20.26 11.05
CA ILE A 5 -21.92 -19.61 11.10
C ILE A 5 -21.93 -18.35 10.24
N GLU A 6 -23.07 -18.04 9.68
CA GLU A 6 -23.35 -16.72 9.13
C GLU A 6 -23.86 -15.80 10.23
N CYS A 7 -23.24 -14.65 10.37
CA CYS A 7 -23.62 -13.65 11.36
C CYS A 7 -23.36 -12.24 10.82
N LYS A 8 -23.90 -11.23 11.47
CA LYS A 8 -23.64 -9.84 11.14
C LYS A 8 -22.32 -9.36 11.76
N ILE A 9 -21.71 -8.33 11.19
CA ILE A 9 -20.54 -7.69 11.81
C ILE A 9 -20.86 -7.19 13.21
N SER A 10 -22.09 -6.71 13.45
CA SER A 10 -22.57 -6.33 14.80
C SER A 10 -22.57 -7.46 15.84
N ASP A 11 -22.57 -8.71 15.40
CA ASP A 11 -22.58 -9.87 16.31
C ASP A 11 -21.17 -10.26 16.76
N ILE A 12 -20.14 -9.86 16.00
CA ILE A 12 -18.73 -10.14 16.27
C ILE A 12 -17.93 -8.93 16.75
N GLY A 13 -18.54 -7.74 16.77
CA GLY A 13 -17.89 -6.51 17.25
C GLY A 13 -18.81 -5.29 17.22
N THR A 14 -18.35 -4.23 17.86
CA THR A 14 -19.06 -2.95 17.90
C THR A 14 -18.57 -2.04 16.78
N VAL A 15 -19.47 -1.64 15.87
CA VAL A 15 -19.15 -0.69 14.78
C VAL A 15 -19.21 0.74 15.30
N VAL A 16 -18.10 1.46 15.18
CA VAL A 16 -17.95 2.85 15.65
C VAL A 16 -17.50 3.73 14.48
N GLY A 17 -18.16 4.88 14.31
CA GLY A 17 -17.73 5.94 13.42
C GLY A 17 -16.79 6.92 14.12
N GLY A 18 -16.05 7.68 13.35
CA GLY A 18 -15.23 8.77 13.87
C GLY A 18 -15.77 10.15 13.51
N ALA A 19 -15.07 11.19 13.99
CA ALA A 19 -15.36 12.60 13.70
C ALA A 19 -14.09 13.43 13.60
N THR A 20 -14.20 14.61 13.01
CA THR A 20 -13.09 15.57 12.85
C THR A 20 -13.31 16.76 13.76
N PRO A 21 -12.41 17.02 14.72
CA PRO A 21 -12.39 18.28 15.44
C PRO A 21 -12.21 19.45 14.47
N SER A 22 -12.76 20.63 14.80
CA SER A 22 -12.62 21.81 13.93
C SER A 22 -11.15 22.14 13.69
N THR A 23 -10.72 22.13 12.44
CA THR A 23 -9.35 22.50 12.02
C THR A 23 -9.08 24.00 12.12
N LYS A 24 -10.11 24.82 12.28
CA LYS A 24 -10.00 26.28 12.50
C LYS A 24 -9.56 26.62 13.92
N LYS A 25 -9.49 25.63 14.82
CA LYS A 25 -9.15 25.78 16.22
C LYS A 25 -7.83 25.04 16.50
N PRO A 26 -6.69 25.76 16.54
CA PRO A 26 -5.37 25.15 16.78
C PRO A 26 -5.32 24.36 18.08
N GLU A 27 -6.03 24.79 19.12
CA GLU A 27 -6.12 24.11 20.41
C GLU A 27 -6.61 22.67 20.35
N ASN A 28 -7.27 22.27 19.26
CA ASN A 28 -7.69 20.89 19.06
C ASN A 28 -6.55 19.94 18.64
N TYR A 29 -5.44 20.49 18.15
CA TYR A 29 -4.37 19.73 17.49
C TYR A 29 -2.98 20.02 18.05
N GLU A 30 -2.67 21.29 18.38
CA GLU A 30 -1.33 21.69 18.82
C GLU A 30 -0.93 20.95 20.10
N ASN A 31 0.24 20.31 20.06
CA ASN A 31 0.76 19.47 21.13
C ASN A 31 -0.17 18.30 21.50
N GLY A 32 -1.00 17.84 20.57
CA GLY A 32 -1.89 16.70 20.77
C GLY A 32 -1.12 15.41 21.01
N THR A 33 -1.54 14.64 22.00
CA THR A 33 -0.95 13.34 22.36
C THR A 33 -1.87 12.17 22.04
N ILE A 34 -3.15 12.43 21.77
CA ILE A 34 -4.13 11.41 21.45
C ILE A 34 -4.04 11.08 19.96
N ALA A 35 -3.73 9.84 19.65
CA ALA A 35 -3.66 9.36 18.27
C ALA A 35 -5.00 9.59 17.53
N TRP A 36 -4.94 10.23 16.36
CA TRP A 36 -6.12 10.47 15.52
C TRP A 36 -5.79 10.17 14.08
N ARG A 37 -6.57 9.31 13.42
CA ARG A 37 -6.27 8.75 12.10
C ARG A 37 -7.33 9.11 11.07
N THR A 38 -6.86 9.25 9.83
CA THR A 38 -7.67 9.50 8.63
C THR A 38 -7.43 8.41 7.59
N PRO A 39 -8.30 8.20 6.60
CA PRO A 39 -8.00 7.26 5.50
C PRO A 39 -6.71 7.58 4.75
N LYS A 40 -6.26 8.86 4.74
CA LYS A 40 -4.98 9.25 4.16
C LYS A 40 -3.80 8.58 4.86
N ASP A 41 -3.85 8.41 6.19
CA ASP A 41 -2.80 7.72 6.94
C ASP A 41 -2.67 6.24 6.54
N LEU A 42 -3.75 5.63 6.03
CA LEU A 42 -3.74 4.25 5.55
C LEU A 42 -3.36 4.14 4.06
N SER A 43 -3.37 5.24 3.29
CA SER A 43 -3.10 5.19 1.85
C SER A 43 -1.67 4.81 1.50
N THR A 44 -0.73 5.10 2.38
CA THR A 44 0.71 4.80 2.25
C THR A 44 1.19 3.78 3.28
N PHE A 45 0.26 3.23 4.07
CA PHE A 45 0.57 2.29 5.12
C PHE A 45 0.48 0.85 4.61
N ASN A 46 1.61 0.15 4.60
CA ASN A 46 1.72 -1.23 4.12
C ASN A 46 1.65 -2.29 5.22
N GLY A 47 1.72 -1.88 6.50
CA GLY A 47 1.68 -2.80 7.63
C GLY A 47 0.27 -3.20 8.05
N ARG A 48 0.18 -4.08 9.05
CA ARG A 48 -1.11 -4.49 9.67
C ARG A 48 -1.48 -3.64 10.88
N TYR A 49 -0.48 -3.22 11.68
CA TYR A 49 -0.67 -2.52 12.96
C TYR A 49 -0.25 -1.07 12.85
N ILE A 50 -1.22 -0.14 12.83
CA ILE A 50 -0.92 1.29 12.73
C ILE A 50 -0.77 1.91 14.13
N GLN A 51 0.38 2.54 14.36
CA GLN A 51 0.69 3.25 15.61
C GLN A 51 0.75 4.76 15.41
N HIS A 52 1.30 5.20 14.28
CA HIS A 52 1.54 6.60 13.96
C HIS A 52 0.70 7.06 12.78
N GLY A 53 0.47 8.35 12.65
CA GLY A 53 -0.18 9.01 11.51
C GLY A 53 0.24 10.47 11.47
N GLU A 54 -0.32 11.21 10.52
CA GLU A 54 0.07 12.60 10.26
C GLU A 54 -0.22 13.53 11.45
N ARG A 55 -1.30 13.27 12.22
CA ARG A 55 -1.77 14.17 13.27
C ARG A 55 -2.23 13.44 14.52
N ASN A 56 -2.09 14.13 15.63
CA ASN A 56 -2.75 13.80 16.89
C ASN A 56 -3.72 14.92 17.26
N ILE A 57 -4.60 14.64 18.21
CA ILE A 57 -5.52 15.63 18.81
C ILE A 57 -5.25 15.79 20.29
N THR A 58 -5.70 16.92 20.84
CA THR A 58 -5.67 17.19 22.27
C THR A 58 -6.92 16.64 22.97
N GLU A 59 -6.94 16.66 24.30
CA GLU A 59 -8.15 16.41 25.09
C GLU A 59 -9.29 17.37 24.74
N THR A 60 -8.96 18.64 24.43
CA THR A 60 -9.93 19.62 23.94
C THR A 60 -10.48 19.20 22.60
N GLY A 61 -9.63 18.75 21.68
CA GLY A 61 -10.03 18.22 20.38
C GLY A 61 -10.95 17.00 20.51
N LEU A 62 -10.60 16.05 21.39
CA LEU A 62 -11.44 14.88 21.69
C LEU A 62 -12.83 15.27 22.17
N LYS A 63 -12.93 16.22 23.10
CA LYS A 63 -14.21 16.69 23.66
C LYS A 63 -15.01 17.59 22.72
N SER A 64 -14.37 18.13 21.68
CA SER A 64 -15.01 19.10 20.76
C SER A 64 -15.89 18.47 19.68
N CYS A 65 -15.85 17.15 19.52
CA CYS A 65 -16.63 16.44 18.48
C CYS A 65 -17.04 15.03 18.96
N SER A 66 -17.77 14.30 18.10
CA SER A 66 -18.28 12.95 18.42
C SER A 66 -17.29 11.82 18.17
N THR A 67 -15.99 12.13 17.97
CA THR A 67 -14.97 11.08 17.90
C THR A 67 -14.82 10.40 19.27
N GLN A 68 -14.50 9.12 19.26
CA GLN A 68 -14.31 8.33 20.48
C GLN A 68 -12.90 7.75 20.50
N LEU A 69 -12.34 7.58 21.70
CA LEU A 69 -11.10 6.86 21.90
C LEU A 69 -11.40 5.36 21.80
N LEU A 70 -10.94 4.75 20.72
CA LEU A 70 -11.09 3.32 20.42
C LEU A 70 -9.92 2.58 21.06
N PRO A 71 -10.14 1.42 21.70
CA PRO A 71 -9.08 0.68 22.35
C PRO A 71 -8.13 0.06 21.32
N LYS A 72 -6.89 -0.20 21.76
CA LYS A 72 -5.92 -1.06 21.03
C LYS A 72 -6.64 -2.32 20.51
N ASN A 73 -6.19 -2.84 19.37
CA ASN A 73 -6.76 -3.98 18.65
C ASN A 73 -8.12 -3.70 17.97
N THR A 74 -8.62 -2.48 17.98
CA THR A 74 -9.74 -2.10 17.11
C THR A 74 -9.31 -2.23 15.64
N VAL A 75 -10.15 -2.83 14.81
CA VAL A 75 -9.93 -2.91 13.36
C VAL A 75 -10.51 -1.67 12.69
N LEU A 76 -9.64 -0.84 12.16
CA LEU A 76 -9.98 0.37 11.42
C LEU A 76 -10.36 0.00 9.99
N PHE A 77 -11.51 0.45 9.51
CA PHE A 77 -11.96 0.23 8.14
C PHE A 77 -12.38 1.56 7.51
N SER A 78 -11.73 1.96 6.41
CA SER A 78 -12.12 3.16 5.69
C SER A 78 -13.45 2.95 4.96
N SER A 79 -14.42 3.80 5.25
CA SER A 79 -15.78 3.72 4.69
C SER A 79 -16.00 4.61 3.48
N ARG A 80 -15.00 5.45 3.12
CA ARG A 80 -15.02 6.35 1.96
C ARG A 80 -13.61 6.82 1.57
N ALA A 81 -13.45 7.24 0.32
CA ALA A 81 -12.33 7.99 -0.25
C ALA A 81 -10.90 7.44 0.00
N PRO A 82 -10.58 6.21 -0.33
CA PRO A 82 -11.38 5.11 -0.86
C PRO A 82 -11.97 4.22 0.23
N ILE A 83 -12.94 3.37 -0.13
CA ILE A 83 -13.46 2.32 0.74
C ILE A 83 -12.46 1.15 0.78
N GLY A 84 -12.25 0.57 1.97
CA GLY A 84 -11.60 -0.74 2.10
C GLY A 84 -10.12 -0.71 2.48
N TYR A 85 -9.56 0.43 2.92
CA TYR A 85 -8.31 0.38 3.69
C TYR A 85 -8.59 -0.21 5.07
N VAL A 86 -7.76 -1.15 5.47
CA VAL A 86 -7.90 -1.86 6.75
C VAL A 86 -6.59 -1.85 7.51
N ALA A 87 -6.65 -1.54 8.81
CA ALA A 87 -5.52 -1.66 9.72
C ALA A 87 -6.00 -2.01 11.14
N ILE A 88 -5.12 -2.54 11.97
CA ILE A 88 -5.37 -2.78 13.40
C ILE A 88 -4.73 -1.65 14.19
N ALA A 89 -5.44 -1.08 15.14
CA ALA A 89 -4.91 -0.07 16.05
C ALA A 89 -3.86 -0.70 16.98
N ALA A 90 -2.61 -0.25 16.90
CA ALA A 90 -1.51 -0.71 17.75
C ALA A 90 -1.57 -0.12 19.16
N ASN A 91 -2.28 0.99 19.33
CA ASN A 91 -2.55 1.73 20.57
C ASN A 91 -3.96 2.29 20.54
N ASP A 92 -4.40 2.88 21.62
CA ASP A 92 -5.68 3.59 21.65
C ASP A 92 -5.68 4.73 20.63
N VAL A 93 -6.79 4.88 19.89
CA VAL A 93 -6.84 5.76 18.72
C VAL A 93 -8.22 6.37 18.51
N CYS A 94 -8.25 7.62 18.07
CA CYS A 94 -9.43 8.25 17.50
C CYS A 94 -9.38 8.21 15.96
N THR A 95 -10.54 8.31 15.32
CA THR A 95 -10.63 8.33 13.85
C THR A 95 -11.50 9.50 13.38
N ASN A 96 -11.31 9.89 12.12
CA ASN A 96 -12.22 10.83 11.48
C ASN A 96 -13.50 10.11 10.97
N GLN A 97 -14.44 10.87 10.42
CA GLN A 97 -15.70 10.34 9.89
C GLN A 97 -15.55 9.41 8.68
N GLY A 98 -14.35 9.31 8.09
CA GLY A 98 -14.05 8.41 6.98
C GLY A 98 -13.90 6.95 7.39
N PHE A 99 -14.00 6.65 8.68
CA PHE A 99 -13.94 5.28 9.20
C PHE A 99 -15.28 4.76 9.73
N LYS A 100 -15.47 3.46 9.57
CA LYS A 100 -16.42 2.64 10.32
C LYS A 100 -15.61 1.48 10.91
N SER A 101 -14.99 1.77 12.06
CA SER A 101 -14.10 0.85 12.76
C SER A 101 -14.90 -0.20 13.53
N VAL A 102 -14.31 -1.38 13.73
CA VAL A 102 -14.94 -2.47 14.47
C VAL A 102 -14.09 -2.81 15.69
N ILE A 103 -14.65 -2.59 16.86
CA ILE A 103 -14.09 -3.07 18.13
C ILE A 103 -14.49 -4.53 18.26
N PRO A 104 -13.56 -5.50 18.17
CA PRO A 104 -13.90 -6.91 18.28
C PRO A 104 -14.45 -7.23 19.68
N ASN A 105 -15.43 -8.11 19.77
CA ASN A 105 -15.89 -8.63 21.06
C ASN A 105 -14.89 -9.69 21.60
N GLU A 106 -15.13 -10.19 22.81
CA GLU A 106 -14.24 -11.15 23.50
C GLU A 106 -14.07 -12.48 22.75
N ASN A 107 -15.04 -12.87 21.92
CA ASN A 107 -15.03 -14.11 21.14
C ASN A 107 -14.45 -13.92 19.73
N THR A 108 -14.02 -12.72 19.39
CA THR A 108 -13.48 -12.38 18.06
C THR A 108 -12.01 -12.04 18.15
N ASN A 109 -11.18 -12.78 17.42
CA ASN A 109 -9.75 -12.46 17.32
C ASN A 109 -9.56 -11.22 16.42
N PRO A 110 -8.83 -10.16 16.88
CA PRO A 110 -8.65 -8.93 16.11
C PRO A 110 -7.94 -9.14 14.76
N LEU A 111 -6.92 -10.00 14.71
CA LEU A 111 -6.19 -10.29 13.49
C LEU A 111 -7.05 -11.10 12.49
N PHE A 112 -7.90 -12.00 12.99
CA PHE A 112 -8.89 -12.69 12.16
C PHE A 112 -9.89 -11.68 11.57
N LEU A 113 -10.42 -10.77 12.39
CA LEU A 113 -11.34 -9.72 11.95
C LEU A 113 -10.70 -8.82 10.87
N TYR A 114 -9.42 -8.49 11.01
CA TYR A 114 -8.68 -7.76 9.99
C TYR A 114 -8.70 -8.47 8.64
N TYR A 115 -8.35 -9.76 8.61
CA TYR A 115 -8.38 -10.55 7.37
C TYR A 115 -9.81 -10.75 6.85
N LEU A 116 -10.77 -10.94 7.73
CA LEU A 116 -12.18 -11.04 7.35
C LEU A 116 -12.67 -9.80 6.62
N LEU A 117 -12.34 -8.61 7.11
CA LEU A 117 -12.71 -7.34 6.47
C LEU A 117 -11.94 -7.12 5.16
N LYS A 118 -10.66 -7.47 5.09
CA LYS A 118 -9.88 -7.45 3.83
C LYS A 118 -10.51 -8.37 2.78
N TYR A 119 -10.84 -9.59 3.15
CA TYR A 119 -11.46 -10.58 2.25
C TYR A 119 -12.82 -10.12 1.72
N ASN A 120 -13.61 -9.47 2.56
CA ASN A 120 -14.94 -8.97 2.19
C ASN A 120 -14.93 -7.55 1.60
N LYS A 121 -13.77 -6.96 1.33
CA LYS A 121 -13.64 -5.57 0.85
C LYS A 121 -14.56 -5.26 -0.32
N ASP A 122 -14.51 -6.04 -1.39
CA ASP A 122 -15.27 -5.79 -2.61
C ASP A 122 -16.79 -5.91 -2.38
N LYS A 123 -17.20 -6.87 -1.55
CA LYS A 123 -18.59 -6.99 -1.09
C LYS A 123 -19.04 -5.76 -0.31
N ILE A 124 -18.21 -5.29 0.62
CA ILE A 124 -18.50 -4.11 1.44
C ILE A 124 -18.57 -2.85 0.57
N GLU A 125 -17.62 -2.68 -0.36
CA GLU A 125 -17.58 -1.56 -1.30
C GLU A 125 -18.80 -1.55 -2.24
N GLY A 126 -19.25 -2.72 -2.68
CA GLY A 126 -20.47 -2.89 -3.47
C GLY A 126 -21.75 -2.46 -2.74
N MET A 127 -21.75 -2.46 -1.40
CA MET A 127 -22.87 -2.00 -0.56
C MET A 127 -22.81 -0.50 -0.24
N GLY A 128 -21.76 0.19 -0.67
CA GLY A 128 -21.65 1.64 -0.52
C GLY A 128 -22.70 2.37 -1.36
N SER A 129 -23.27 3.43 -0.79
CA SER A 129 -24.24 4.31 -1.43
C SER A 129 -23.67 5.71 -1.67
N GLY A 130 -24.22 6.43 -2.64
CA GLY A 130 -23.79 7.79 -3.03
C GLY A 130 -23.51 7.89 -4.52
N THR A 131 -23.96 8.98 -5.14
CA THR A 131 -23.84 9.23 -6.59
C THR A 131 -22.48 9.76 -7.00
N THR A 132 -21.88 10.63 -6.19
CA THR A 132 -20.59 11.26 -6.48
C THR A 132 -19.45 10.60 -5.71
N PHE A 133 -19.69 10.27 -4.43
CA PHE A 133 -18.72 9.57 -3.58
C PHE A 133 -19.45 8.45 -2.83
N LYS A 134 -19.03 7.21 -3.11
CA LYS A 134 -19.57 6.08 -2.37
C LYS A 134 -19.12 6.12 -0.91
N GLU A 135 -20.05 5.86 0.00
CA GLU A 135 -19.76 5.68 1.43
C GLU A 135 -20.55 4.49 1.99
N VAL A 136 -19.90 3.70 2.81
CA VAL A 136 -20.53 2.64 3.61
C VAL A 136 -20.99 3.26 4.92
N SER A 137 -22.33 3.30 5.13
CA SER A 137 -22.90 3.83 6.37
C SER A 137 -22.61 2.91 7.57
N GLY A 138 -22.67 3.47 8.78
CA GLY A 138 -22.54 2.65 10.00
C GLY A 138 -23.61 1.56 10.10
N ASN A 139 -24.83 1.85 9.63
CA ASN A 139 -25.90 0.87 9.59
C ASN A 139 -25.65 -0.24 8.56
N THR A 140 -25.15 0.12 7.39
CA THR A 140 -24.74 -0.85 6.38
C THR A 140 -23.65 -1.75 6.94
N MET A 141 -22.58 -1.18 7.52
CA MET A 141 -21.47 -1.94 8.09
C MET A 141 -21.93 -2.93 9.18
N LYS A 142 -22.83 -2.52 10.08
CA LYS A 142 -23.38 -3.37 11.13
C LYS A 142 -24.12 -4.60 10.59
N ASN A 143 -24.83 -4.45 9.47
CA ASN A 143 -25.72 -5.48 8.91
C ASN A 143 -25.06 -6.33 7.82
N ILE A 144 -23.76 -6.14 7.52
CA ILE A 144 -23.04 -7.01 6.60
C ILE A 144 -22.97 -8.42 7.20
N VAL A 145 -23.48 -9.40 6.44
CA VAL A 145 -23.39 -10.81 6.81
C VAL A 145 -22.06 -11.37 6.38
N VAL A 146 -21.37 -12.02 7.29
CA VAL A 146 -20.08 -12.69 7.11
C VAL A 146 -20.14 -14.11 7.65
N SER A 147 -19.28 -14.98 7.15
CA SER A 147 -19.13 -16.35 7.66
C SER A 147 -17.92 -16.41 8.57
N VAL A 148 -18.08 -16.91 9.78
CA VAL A 148 -17.03 -16.97 10.80
C VAL A 148 -17.03 -18.33 11.52
N PRO A 149 -15.85 -18.85 11.94
CA PRO A 149 -15.80 -20.00 12.81
C PRO A 149 -16.23 -19.61 14.23
N THR A 150 -17.06 -20.43 14.86
CA THR A 150 -17.56 -20.22 16.23
C THR A 150 -16.46 -20.33 17.28
N ASP A 151 -15.47 -21.19 17.04
CA ASP A 151 -14.33 -21.39 17.94
C ASP A 151 -13.24 -20.34 17.66
N LYS A 152 -12.95 -19.50 18.66
CA LYS A 152 -11.89 -18.48 18.62
C LYS A 152 -10.50 -19.07 18.34
N LYS A 153 -10.22 -20.31 18.79
CA LYS A 153 -8.94 -20.98 18.49
C LYS A 153 -8.78 -21.26 17.00
N VAL A 154 -9.88 -21.51 16.29
CA VAL A 154 -9.85 -21.67 14.83
C VAL A 154 -9.59 -20.33 14.16
N GLN A 155 -10.19 -19.24 14.63
CA GLN A 155 -9.88 -17.88 14.16
C GLN A 155 -8.41 -17.55 14.37
N GLU A 156 -7.86 -17.85 15.54
CA GLU A 156 -6.43 -17.66 15.87
C GLU A 156 -5.52 -18.45 14.93
N ARG A 157 -5.85 -19.70 14.67
CA ARG A 157 -5.07 -20.55 13.75
C ARG A 157 -5.08 -20.00 12.33
N ILE A 158 -6.22 -19.60 11.80
CA ILE A 158 -6.35 -19.00 10.45
C ILE A 158 -5.54 -17.71 10.39
N SER A 159 -5.74 -16.81 11.35
CA SER A 159 -5.07 -15.51 11.36
C SER A 159 -3.57 -15.63 11.58
N SER A 160 -3.09 -16.60 12.37
CA SER A 160 -1.67 -16.88 12.54
C SER A 160 -1.01 -17.37 11.25
N MET A 161 -1.68 -18.24 10.48
CA MET A 161 -1.16 -18.70 9.18
C MET A 161 -1.04 -17.55 8.19
N LEU A 162 -2.08 -16.72 8.05
CA LEU A 162 -2.06 -15.55 7.17
C LEU A 162 -1.05 -14.51 7.66
N GLY A 163 -1.00 -14.29 8.99
CA GLY A 163 -0.05 -13.38 9.62
C GLY A 163 1.41 -13.77 9.37
N SER A 164 1.73 -15.06 9.38
CA SER A 164 3.10 -15.51 9.10
C SER A 164 3.54 -15.25 7.66
N ILE A 165 2.60 -15.15 6.72
CA ILE A 165 2.88 -14.77 5.33
C ILE A 165 3.13 -13.26 5.25
N ASP A 166 2.25 -12.47 5.87
CA ASP A 166 2.43 -11.02 5.92
C ASP A 166 3.72 -10.63 6.66
N ASP A 167 4.10 -11.35 7.76
CA ASP A 167 5.37 -11.15 8.46
C ASP A 167 6.57 -11.33 7.52
N LYS A 168 6.53 -12.34 6.64
CA LYS A 168 7.59 -12.54 5.64
C LYS A 168 7.62 -11.45 4.58
N ILE A 169 6.47 -10.97 4.16
CA ILE A 169 6.37 -9.86 3.20
C ILE A 169 6.96 -8.59 3.81
N GLU A 170 6.54 -8.22 5.02
CA GLU A 170 7.03 -7.05 5.76
C GLU A 170 8.56 -7.14 6.01
N GLU A 171 9.06 -8.33 6.38
CA GLU A 171 10.51 -8.54 6.59
C GLU A 171 11.29 -8.44 5.28
N ASN A 172 10.79 -8.99 4.18
CA ASN A 172 11.44 -8.88 2.88
C ASN A 172 11.48 -7.43 2.39
N GLU A 173 10.40 -6.65 2.58
CA GLU A 173 10.40 -5.22 2.27
C GLU A 173 11.44 -4.46 3.11
N ARG A 174 11.55 -4.78 4.40
CA ARG A 174 12.55 -4.19 5.28
C ARG A 174 13.99 -4.53 4.84
N ILE A 175 14.23 -5.78 4.45
CA ILE A 175 15.52 -6.22 3.92
C ILE A 175 15.84 -5.50 2.62
N ASN A 176 14.91 -5.41 1.70
CA ASN A 176 15.10 -4.73 0.42
C ASN A 176 15.45 -3.24 0.63
N ASN A 177 14.69 -2.53 1.45
CA ASN A 177 14.97 -1.12 1.78
C ASN A 177 16.35 -0.94 2.42
N ASN A 178 16.76 -1.87 3.30
CA ASN A 178 18.10 -1.84 3.92
C ASN A 178 19.21 -2.07 2.89
N LEU A 179 19.02 -3.03 1.99
CA LEU A 179 19.98 -3.32 0.90
C LEU A 179 20.12 -2.15 -0.05
N GLU A 180 19.03 -1.47 -0.40
CA GLU A 180 19.04 -0.26 -1.22
C GLU A 180 19.83 0.86 -0.53
N GLN A 181 19.59 1.10 0.77
CA GLN A 181 20.33 2.11 1.53
C GLN A 181 21.82 1.78 1.64
N GLN A 182 22.18 0.51 1.82
CA GLN A 182 23.58 0.08 1.84
C GLN A 182 24.23 0.26 0.47
N ALA A 183 23.57 -0.10 -0.62
CA ALA A 183 24.05 0.10 -1.96
C ALA A 183 24.29 1.59 -2.26
N GLN A 184 23.34 2.46 -1.87
CA GLN A 184 23.49 3.92 -2.00
C GLN A 184 24.68 4.43 -1.19
N ALA A 185 24.84 4.00 0.06
CA ALA A 185 25.95 4.44 0.89
C ALA A 185 27.33 4.00 0.34
N ILE A 186 27.42 2.79 -0.21
CA ILE A 186 28.61 2.30 -0.88
C ILE A 186 28.93 3.16 -2.12
N PHE A 187 27.88 3.46 -2.93
CA PHE A 187 28.04 4.30 -4.11
C PHE A 187 28.54 5.71 -3.75
N ASP A 188 27.92 6.36 -2.76
CA ASP A 188 28.28 7.70 -2.31
C ASP A 188 29.71 7.73 -1.76
N ASN A 189 30.15 6.66 -1.07
CA ASN A 189 31.51 6.53 -0.59
C ASN A 189 32.54 6.30 -1.72
N MET A 190 32.18 5.51 -2.72
CA MET A 190 33.05 5.25 -3.88
C MET A 190 33.16 6.46 -4.84
N PHE A 191 32.09 7.27 -4.91
CA PHE A 191 31.96 8.38 -5.86
C PHE A 191 31.53 9.69 -5.15
N PRO A 192 32.32 10.22 -4.24
CA PRO A 192 31.91 11.36 -3.38
C PRO A 192 31.69 12.67 -4.14
N ASN A 193 32.15 12.79 -5.39
CA ASN A 193 32.13 14.03 -6.18
C ASN A 193 31.25 13.94 -7.42
N THR A 194 30.20 13.09 -7.43
CA THR A 194 29.33 12.90 -8.61
C THR A 194 28.22 13.94 -8.75
N SER A 195 28.18 14.98 -7.91
CA SER A 195 27.08 15.94 -7.85
C SER A 195 26.95 16.86 -9.06
N SER A 196 27.99 17.05 -9.86
CA SER A 196 27.95 17.80 -11.12
C SER A 196 29.13 17.44 -12.00
N GLY A 197 28.85 17.00 -13.22
CA GLY A 197 29.84 16.81 -14.29
C GLY A 197 29.65 17.85 -15.38
N ASP A 198 30.67 18.01 -16.21
CA ASP A 198 30.69 18.84 -17.43
C ASP A 198 30.20 18.10 -18.68
N LYS A 199 29.77 16.85 -18.53
CA LYS A 199 29.31 15.96 -19.61
C LYS A 199 27.88 15.50 -19.39
N PHE A 200 27.18 15.26 -20.48
CA PHE A 200 25.84 14.74 -20.50
C PHE A 200 25.86 13.22 -20.68
N ILE A 201 24.83 12.52 -20.16
CA ILE A 201 24.64 11.09 -20.40
C ILE A 201 24.62 10.79 -21.90
N GLY A 202 24.04 11.70 -22.70
CA GLY A 202 24.02 11.60 -24.18
C GLY A 202 25.37 11.60 -24.86
N ASP A 203 26.45 12.07 -24.19
CA ASP A 203 27.80 12.01 -24.71
C ASP A 203 28.37 10.58 -24.68
N PHE A 204 27.78 9.72 -23.85
CA PHE A 204 28.22 8.33 -23.67
C PHE A 204 27.21 7.31 -24.20
N ILE A 205 25.93 7.59 -24.00
CA ILE A 205 24.85 6.67 -24.33
C ILE A 205 23.61 7.45 -24.74
N THR A 206 22.98 7.01 -25.83
CA THR A 206 21.67 7.52 -26.24
C THR A 206 20.60 6.46 -25.98
N PRO A 207 19.74 6.63 -24.94
CA PRO A 207 18.66 5.71 -24.70
C PRO A 207 17.71 5.62 -25.90
N LYS A 208 17.29 4.43 -26.26
CA LYS A 208 16.29 4.23 -27.32
C LYS A 208 14.89 4.26 -26.71
N ARG A 209 13.95 4.83 -27.45
CA ARG A 209 12.53 4.78 -27.08
C ARG A 209 11.95 3.40 -27.45
N GLY A 210 11.14 2.84 -26.55
CA GLY A 210 10.40 1.60 -26.78
C GLY A 210 9.29 1.77 -27.83
N LYS A 211 8.64 0.67 -28.17
CA LYS A 211 7.49 0.64 -29.07
C LYS A 211 6.22 0.41 -28.26
N ASN A 212 5.29 1.36 -28.32
CA ASN A 212 4.01 1.25 -27.63
C ASN A 212 3.30 -0.09 -27.94
N LEU A 213 2.95 -0.83 -26.89
CA LEU A 213 2.17 -2.06 -26.97
C LEU A 213 1.01 -1.94 -25.97
N LEU A 214 -0.18 -1.80 -26.49
CA LEU A 214 -1.39 -1.82 -25.64
C LEU A 214 -1.65 -3.26 -25.16
N SER A 215 -2.08 -3.40 -23.90
CA SER A 215 -2.34 -4.72 -23.29
C SER A 215 -3.30 -5.60 -24.12
N LYS A 216 -4.28 -4.99 -24.80
CA LYS A 216 -5.20 -5.70 -25.71
C LYS A 216 -4.54 -6.30 -26.97
N ASN A 217 -3.34 -5.83 -27.33
CA ASN A 217 -2.58 -6.29 -28.49
C ASN A 217 -1.44 -7.24 -28.07
N ALA A 218 -1.25 -7.45 -26.77
CA ALA A 218 -0.25 -8.38 -26.28
C ALA A 218 -0.68 -9.83 -26.62
N ILE A 219 0.26 -10.61 -27.17
CA ILE A 219 0.08 -12.05 -27.39
C ILE A 219 0.66 -12.75 -26.16
N PHE A 220 -0.08 -13.67 -25.58
CA PHE A 220 0.33 -14.37 -24.37
C PHE A 220 1.76 -14.94 -24.45
N GLY A 221 2.54 -14.69 -23.42
CA GLY A 221 3.94 -15.12 -23.29
C GLY A 221 4.54 -14.66 -21.95
N ASP A 222 5.83 -14.91 -21.77
CA ASP A 222 6.54 -14.68 -20.50
C ASP A 222 7.43 -13.42 -20.51
N VAL A 223 7.46 -12.67 -21.60
CA VAL A 223 8.29 -11.46 -21.74
C VAL A 223 7.56 -10.28 -21.07
N PRO A 224 8.14 -9.66 -20.02
CA PRO A 224 7.54 -8.51 -19.37
C PRO A 224 7.39 -7.31 -20.31
N VAL A 225 6.24 -6.66 -20.33
CA VAL A 225 6.02 -5.40 -21.05
C VAL A 225 6.19 -4.23 -20.08
N VAL A 226 7.27 -3.51 -20.21
CA VAL A 226 7.66 -2.40 -19.34
C VAL A 226 7.27 -1.07 -19.96
N ALA A 227 6.43 -0.32 -19.25
CA ALA A 227 5.98 1.02 -19.62
C ALA A 227 6.39 2.04 -18.53
N GLY A 228 5.56 3.01 -18.22
CA GLY A 228 5.81 4.01 -17.18
C GLY A 228 5.47 3.58 -15.73
N GLY A 229 5.03 2.33 -15.52
CA GLY A 229 4.73 1.78 -14.20
C GLY A 229 5.95 1.20 -13.48
N LEU A 230 5.79 0.90 -12.18
CA LEU A 230 6.81 0.21 -11.38
C LEU A 230 6.84 -1.30 -11.69
N GLU A 231 5.71 -1.86 -12.13
CA GLU A 231 5.52 -3.26 -12.49
C GLU A 231 5.24 -3.40 -13.99
N PRO A 232 5.46 -4.60 -14.58
CA PRO A 232 5.06 -4.85 -15.95
C PRO A 232 3.57 -4.59 -16.17
N SER A 233 3.23 -3.88 -17.23
CA SER A 233 1.82 -3.59 -17.57
C SER A 233 1.07 -4.83 -18.09
N THR A 234 1.79 -5.79 -18.67
CA THR A 234 1.33 -7.08 -19.18
C THR A 234 2.52 -7.95 -19.56
N TYR A 235 2.28 -9.12 -20.13
CA TYR A 235 3.31 -10.00 -20.69
C TYR A 235 3.07 -10.22 -22.18
N HIS A 236 4.16 -10.48 -22.95
CA HIS A 236 4.12 -10.69 -24.39
C HIS A 236 5.00 -11.88 -24.80
N ASN A 237 4.84 -12.39 -26.00
CA ASN A 237 5.58 -13.55 -26.51
C ASN A 237 6.93 -13.23 -27.12
N VAL A 238 7.25 -11.95 -27.37
CA VAL A 238 8.53 -11.51 -27.94
C VAL A 238 9.06 -10.29 -27.21
N SER A 239 10.38 -10.14 -27.17
CA SER A 239 11.08 -8.96 -26.66
C SER A 239 11.49 -8.02 -27.79
N ASN A 240 11.68 -6.74 -27.47
CA ASN A 240 12.32 -5.77 -28.37
C ASN A 240 13.65 -5.26 -27.83
N THR A 241 14.19 -5.90 -26.78
CA THR A 241 15.46 -5.56 -26.14
C THR A 241 16.32 -6.81 -25.92
N GLN A 242 17.60 -6.61 -25.60
CA GLN A 242 18.56 -7.66 -25.21
C GLN A 242 18.99 -7.48 -23.75
N ALA A 243 18.94 -8.54 -22.94
CA ALA A 243 19.35 -8.47 -21.54
C ALA A 243 20.88 -8.32 -21.37
N PRO A 244 21.32 -7.67 -20.29
CA PRO A 244 20.55 -6.92 -19.30
C PRO A 244 20.03 -5.60 -19.88
N VAL A 245 18.91 -5.09 -19.34
CA VAL A 245 18.22 -3.88 -19.82
C VAL A 245 17.99 -2.91 -18.67
N LEU A 246 18.38 -1.65 -18.85
CA LEU A 246 17.91 -0.53 -18.05
C LEU A 246 16.68 0.08 -18.73
N ALA A 247 15.53 0.02 -18.09
CA ALA A 247 14.35 0.71 -18.56
C ALA A 247 14.14 1.99 -17.75
N ILE A 248 13.82 3.08 -18.43
CA ILE A 248 13.66 4.42 -17.86
C ILE A 248 12.24 4.87 -18.17
N SER A 249 11.43 5.10 -17.15
CA SER A 249 10.08 5.64 -17.31
C SER A 249 10.14 7.04 -17.90
N ALA A 250 9.55 7.23 -19.07
CA ALA A 250 9.64 8.49 -19.82
C ALA A 250 8.56 9.51 -19.43
N SER A 251 7.47 9.10 -18.76
CA SER A 251 6.32 9.97 -18.48
C SER A 251 5.46 9.48 -17.32
N GLY A 252 4.53 10.33 -16.87
CA GLY A 252 3.60 10.00 -15.79
C GLY A 252 4.17 10.23 -14.39
N ALA A 253 3.48 9.68 -13.38
CA ALA A 253 3.85 9.86 -11.96
C ALA A 253 5.23 9.25 -11.61
N ASN A 254 5.69 8.29 -12.38
CA ASN A 254 6.98 7.60 -12.18
C ASN A 254 8.04 8.04 -13.21
N ALA A 255 7.91 9.22 -13.84
CA ALA A 255 8.91 9.71 -14.80
C ALA A 255 10.30 9.79 -14.14
N GLY A 256 11.31 9.23 -14.81
CA GLY A 256 12.67 9.13 -14.28
C GLY A 256 12.96 7.86 -13.47
N TYR A 257 11.96 7.04 -13.17
CA TYR A 257 12.20 5.75 -12.53
C TYR A 257 13.02 4.83 -13.44
N VAL A 258 14.09 4.25 -12.88
CA VAL A 258 15.00 3.36 -13.58
C VAL A 258 14.89 1.96 -13.00
N SER A 259 14.67 0.97 -13.85
CA SER A 259 14.65 -0.45 -13.48
C SER A 259 15.65 -1.27 -14.26
N LEU A 260 16.32 -2.20 -13.58
CA LEU A 260 17.25 -3.16 -14.19
C LEU A 260 16.56 -4.50 -14.41
N TRP A 261 16.62 -5.00 -15.64
CA TRP A 261 16.05 -6.29 -16.04
C TRP A 261 17.16 -7.22 -16.53
N ASN A 262 17.32 -8.34 -15.83
CA ASN A 262 18.29 -9.38 -16.21
C ASN A 262 17.75 -10.32 -17.30
N THR A 263 16.53 -10.13 -17.75
CA THR A 263 15.90 -10.84 -18.86
C THR A 263 15.49 -9.86 -19.95
N PRO A 264 15.38 -10.30 -21.20
CA PRO A 264 14.84 -9.46 -22.27
C PRO A 264 13.42 -9.00 -21.93
N ILE A 265 13.09 -7.75 -22.26
CA ILE A 265 11.76 -7.15 -22.04
C ILE A 265 11.20 -6.61 -23.36
N TRP A 266 9.91 -6.32 -23.37
CA TRP A 266 9.33 -5.40 -24.34
C TRP A 266 9.24 -4.01 -23.71
N SER A 267 10.15 -3.11 -24.12
CA SER A 267 10.04 -1.70 -23.73
C SER A 267 8.94 -1.05 -24.55
N SER A 268 7.88 -0.57 -23.86
CA SER A 268 6.71 0.07 -24.47
C SER A 268 6.89 1.59 -24.50
N ASP A 269 6.24 2.34 -23.60
CA ASP A 269 6.35 3.81 -23.53
C ASP A 269 7.52 4.30 -22.66
N SER A 270 8.45 3.42 -22.31
CA SER A 270 9.69 3.72 -21.61
C SER A 270 10.85 3.90 -22.59
N SER A 271 11.88 4.60 -22.18
CA SER A 271 13.18 4.56 -22.83
C SER A 271 13.99 3.40 -22.28
N TYR A 272 14.94 2.87 -23.05
CA TYR A 272 15.78 1.77 -22.59
C TYR A 272 17.23 1.88 -23.08
N ILE A 273 18.10 1.24 -22.32
CA ILE A 273 19.50 0.99 -22.65
C ILE A 273 19.70 -0.52 -22.48
N ASP A 274 20.15 -1.20 -23.51
CA ASP A 274 20.36 -2.65 -23.46
C ASP A 274 21.80 -3.04 -23.85
N SER A 275 22.13 -4.33 -23.69
CA SER A 275 23.46 -4.86 -23.95
C SER A 275 23.98 -4.62 -25.37
N SER A 276 23.08 -4.37 -26.31
CA SER A 276 23.47 -4.07 -27.70
C SER A 276 23.99 -2.65 -27.93
N MET A 277 23.77 -1.74 -26.95
CA MET A 277 24.06 -0.32 -27.09
C MET A 277 25.33 0.13 -26.36
N THR A 278 25.86 -0.68 -25.45
CA THR A 278 26.90 -0.23 -24.54
C THR A 278 28.27 -0.75 -24.88
N VAL A 279 29.24 0.14 -24.74
CA VAL A 279 30.67 -0.19 -24.80
C VAL A 279 31.17 -0.76 -23.47
N SER A 280 30.46 -0.48 -22.34
CA SER A 280 30.79 -1.05 -21.04
C SER A 280 29.61 -0.94 -20.08
N TYR A 281 28.99 -2.07 -19.74
CA TYR A 281 27.92 -2.21 -18.73
C TYR A 281 28.41 -2.00 -17.28
N THR A 282 29.70 -2.15 -17.04
CA THR A 282 30.31 -2.13 -15.71
C THR A 282 30.14 -0.79 -14.97
N HIS A 283 29.76 0.28 -15.66
CA HIS A 283 29.57 1.59 -15.07
C HIS A 283 28.10 2.03 -14.89
N LEU A 284 27.13 1.23 -15.34
CA LEU A 284 25.71 1.61 -15.33
C LEU A 284 24.83 0.75 -14.39
N THR A 285 25.40 -0.23 -13.70
CA THR A 285 24.65 -1.14 -12.81
C THR A 285 24.47 -0.57 -11.41
N LEU A 286 24.11 0.70 -11.29
CA LEU A 286 23.85 1.29 -9.98
C LEU A 286 22.35 1.43 -9.78
N PRO A 287 21.81 0.99 -8.63
CA PRO A 287 20.41 1.20 -8.29
C PRO A 287 20.20 2.69 -8.05
N THR A 288 19.63 3.39 -9.01
CA THR A 288 19.12 4.75 -8.83
C THR A 288 17.62 4.67 -8.66
N ASN A 289 17.18 4.20 -7.50
CA ASN A 289 15.80 4.35 -7.09
C ASN A 289 15.68 5.64 -6.29
N ARG A 290 15.03 6.62 -6.86
CA ARG A 290 14.40 7.73 -6.14
C ARG A 290 12.95 7.84 -6.55
#